data_4da9537456a131a83e53c7a829ae2bf4
#
_entry.id   4da9537456a131a83e53c7a829ae2bf4
#
_cell.length_a   1.000
_cell.length_b   1.000
_cell.length_c   1.000
_cell.angle_alpha   90.00
_cell.angle_beta   90.00
_cell.angle_gamma   90.00
#
_symmetry.space_group_name_H-M   'P 1'
#
loop_
_entity.id
_entity.type
_entity.pdbx_description
1 polymer ?
#
loop_
_entity_poly.entity_id
_entity_poly.type
_entity_poly.pdbx_seq_one_letter_code
_entity_poly.pdbx_strand_id
1 'polypeptide(L)'
;FLYLAFIAPHFPLHAPSEDIDFYRGKYDVGWDEMRQQRLERMRRQGLLDCQLSPRQPRVKPRWNFSPAELEKQIGSGEAPRAVAWQSLNREQKEFQARKMEIHAAMVHRMDREIGRVVDQLKAMDAFENTVIMFVSDNGASAEQIIRGDGHDKSAPLGSEETFLCLGP
;
A
#
# COMPACT_ATOMS: atom_id res chain seq x y z
N PHE A 1 1.50 1.27 -30.35
CA PHE A 1 0.78 1.60 -29.11
C PHE A 1 0.85 0.42 -28.14
N LEU A 2 1.30 0.66 -26.91
CA LEU A 2 1.33 -0.31 -25.82
C LEU A 2 0.53 0.24 -24.64
N TYR A 3 -0.37 -0.57 -24.07
CA TYR A 3 -1.12 -0.27 -22.85
C TYR A 3 -0.76 -1.30 -21.78
N LEU A 4 -0.11 -0.84 -20.70
CA LEU A 4 0.29 -1.66 -19.57
C LEU A 4 -0.69 -1.41 -18.41
N ALA A 5 -1.67 -2.28 -18.26
CA ALA A 5 -2.64 -2.22 -17.18
C ALA A 5 -2.18 -3.11 -16.02
N PHE A 6 -1.52 -2.52 -15.03
CA PHE A 6 -1.15 -3.22 -13.81
C PHE A 6 -2.34 -3.28 -12.84
N ILE A 7 -2.57 -4.44 -12.23
CA ILE A 7 -3.53 -4.60 -11.13
C ILE A 7 -2.92 -4.05 -9.84
N ALA A 8 -1.62 -4.29 -9.61
CA ALA A 8 -0.90 -3.73 -8.48
C ALA A 8 -0.92 -2.18 -8.51
N PRO A 9 -1.04 -1.50 -7.37
CA PRO A 9 -1.04 -2.01 -6.00
C PRO A 9 -2.44 -2.29 -5.40
N HIS A 10 -3.44 -2.59 -6.23
CA HIS A 10 -4.77 -2.98 -5.76
C HIS A 10 -4.70 -4.25 -4.89
N PHE A 11 -5.64 -4.39 -3.93
CA PHE A 11 -5.72 -5.64 -3.16
C PHE A 11 -5.97 -6.86 -4.09
N PRO A 12 -5.61 -8.07 -3.67
CA PRO A 12 -5.05 -8.50 -2.38
C PRO A 12 -3.60 -8.04 -2.17
N LEU A 13 -3.25 -7.78 -0.90
CA LEU A 13 -1.90 -7.34 -0.53
C LEU A 13 -0.95 -8.55 -0.46
N HIS A 14 -0.15 -8.73 -1.48
CA HIS A 14 0.92 -9.75 -1.51
C HIS A 14 2.05 -9.31 -2.44
N ALA A 15 3.26 -9.71 -2.14
CA ALA A 15 4.43 -9.46 -2.97
C ALA A 15 5.50 -10.54 -2.74
N PRO A 16 6.47 -10.71 -3.64
CA PRO A 16 7.61 -11.57 -3.38
C PRO A 16 8.33 -11.19 -2.08
N SER A 17 8.72 -12.19 -1.31
CA SER A 17 9.34 -11.99 0.01
C SER A 17 10.58 -11.09 -0.04
N GLU A 18 11.38 -11.18 -1.09
CA GLU A 18 12.55 -10.34 -1.32
C GLU A 18 12.23 -8.85 -1.43
N ASP A 19 11.09 -8.52 -2.08
CA ASP A 19 10.64 -7.13 -2.21
C ASP A 19 10.07 -6.63 -0.88
N ILE A 20 9.36 -7.48 -0.12
CA ILE A 20 8.86 -7.14 1.21
C ILE A 20 10.02 -6.89 2.18
N ASP A 21 11.04 -7.76 2.17
CA ASP A 21 12.21 -7.65 3.04
C ASP A 21 12.99 -6.35 2.81
N PHE A 22 13.01 -5.83 1.58
CA PHE A 22 13.60 -4.52 1.29
C PHE A 22 12.93 -3.37 2.06
N TYR A 23 11.64 -3.51 2.41
CA TYR A 23 10.87 -2.51 3.14
C TYR A 23 10.77 -2.78 4.64
N ARG A 24 11.31 -3.88 5.13
CA ARG A 24 11.22 -4.27 6.56
C ARG A 24 11.67 -3.15 7.48
N GLY A 25 10.80 -2.81 8.45
CA GLY A 25 11.03 -1.76 9.46
C GLY A 25 10.90 -0.32 8.97
N LYS A 26 10.76 -0.07 7.66
CA LYS A 26 10.68 1.32 7.13
C LYS A 26 9.41 2.07 7.54
N TYR A 27 8.37 1.35 7.95
CA TYR A 27 7.07 1.90 8.33
C TYR A 27 6.77 1.85 9.82
N ASP A 28 7.75 1.42 10.65
CA ASP A 28 7.60 1.34 12.12
C ASP A 28 7.40 2.72 12.77
N VAL A 29 7.86 3.78 12.12
CA VAL A 29 7.61 5.16 12.55
C VAL A 29 6.14 5.56 12.48
N GLY A 30 5.34 4.84 11.70
CA GLY A 30 3.91 5.00 11.56
C GLY A 30 3.46 6.06 10.57
N TRP A 31 2.17 6.01 10.27
CA TRP A 31 1.59 6.84 9.20
C TRP A 31 1.61 8.35 9.46
N ASP A 32 1.56 8.80 10.72
CA ASP A 32 1.59 10.24 11.02
C ASP A 32 2.94 10.84 10.63
N GLU A 33 4.03 10.18 11.04
CA GLU A 33 5.39 10.59 10.70
C GLU A 33 5.66 10.45 9.19
N MET A 34 5.25 9.33 8.58
CA MET A 34 5.42 9.12 7.14
C MET A 34 4.70 10.18 6.30
N ARG A 35 3.50 10.59 6.70
CA ARG A 35 2.76 11.67 6.04
C ARG A 35 3.49 13.00 6.13
N GLN A 36 4.04 13.34 7.31
CA GLN A 36 4.80 14.55 7.53
C GLN A 36 6.07 14.56 6.67
N GLN A 37 6.86 13.50 6.72
CA GLN A 37 8.09 13.36 5.93
C GLN A 37 7.81 13.45 4.42
N ARG A 38 6.73 12.86 3.94
CA ARG A 38 6.33 12.95 2.53
C ARG A 38 6.01 14.38 2.15
N LEU A 39 5.20 15.10 2.93
CA LEU A 39 4.87 16.49 2.67
C LEU A 39 6.12 17.38 2.63
N GLU A 40 7.04 17.20 3.55
CA GLU A 40 8.29 17.94 3.59
C GLU A 40 9.17 17.67 2.36
N ARG A 41 9.25 16.42 1.90
CA ARG A 41 9.95 16.10 0.64
C ARG A 41 9.31 16.80 -0.55
N MET A 42 7.97 16.76 -0.66
CA MET A 42 7.23 17.41 -1.75
C MET A 42 7.43 18.94 -1.75
N ARG A 43 7.43 19.56 -0.58
CA ARG A 43 7.75 20.99 -0.43
C ARG A 43 9.17 21.32 -0.88
N ARG A 44 10.16 20.53 -0.45
CA ARG A 44 11.56 20.72 -0.88
C ARG A 44 11.75 20.57 -2.40
N GLN A 45 10.93 19.77 -3.04
CA GLN A 45 10.94 19.58 -4.50
C GLN A 45 10.10 20.63 -5.25
N GLY A 46 9.46 21.56 -4.55
CA GLY A 46 8.60 22.57 -5.15
C GLY A 46 7.27 22.04 -5.73
N LEU A 47 6.87 20.82 -5.36
CA LEU A 47 5.66 20.18 -5.88
C LEU A 47 4.39 20.67 -5.18
N LEU A 48 4.47 20.97 -3.90
CA LEU A 48 3.33 21.43 -3.09
C LEU A 48 3.77 22.49 -2.08
N ASP A 49 2.88 23.46 -1.87
CA ASP A 49 2.92 24.40 -0.74
C ASP A 49 1.54 24.41 -0.07
N CYS A 50 1.31 23.44 0.79
CA CYS A 50 0.05 23.28 1.50
C CYS A 50 0.29 22.75 2.92
N GLN A 51 -0.73 22.78 3.75
CA GLN A 51 -0.71 22.14 5.06
C GLN A 51 -1.08 20.67 4.94
N LEU A 52 -0.58 19.84 5.87
CA LEU A 52 -0.99 18.46 5.97
C LEU A 52 -2.47 18.37 6.34
N SER A 53 -3.26 17.68 5.52
CA SER A 53 -4.67 17.47 5.81
C SER A 53 -4.86 16.68 7.12
N PRO A 54 -5.88 16.98 7.93
CA PRO A 54 -6.15 16.21 9.15
C PRO A 54 -6.56 14.78 8.82
N ARG A 55 -6.33 13.86 9.76
CA ARG A 55 -6.90 12.52 9.66
C ARG A 55 -8.42 12.60 9.73
N GLN A 56 -9.10 11.71 9.03
CA GLN A 56 -10.55 11.66 8.97
C GLN A 56 -11.09 10.33 9.55
N PRO A 57 -11.02 10.11 10.88
CA PRO A 57 -11.38 8.82 11.49
C PRO A 57 -12.87 8.46 11.40
N ARG A 58 -13.71 9.41 10.95
CA ARG A 58 -15.14 9.19 10.73
C ARG A 58 -15.47 8.75 9.31
N VAL A 59 -14.53 8.93 8.38
CA VAL A 59 -14.73 8.54 6.98
C VAL A 59 -14.40 7.07 6.84
N LYS A 60 -15.40 6.28 6.48
CA LYS A 60 -15.26 4.87 6.10
C LYS A 60 -16.42 4.49 5.17
N PRO A 61 -16.22 3.58 4.24
CA PRO A 61 -17.30 3.01 3.45
C PRO A 61 -18.34 2.32 4.35
N ARG A 62 -19.61 2.34 3.91
CA ARG A 62 -20.71 1.76 4.70
C ARG A 62 -20.61 0.25 4.85
N TRP A 63 -19.98 -0.41 3.89
CA TRP A 63 -19.77 -1.87 3.85
C TRP A 63 -18.57 -2.36 4.63
N ASN A 64 -17.74 -1.47 5.17
CA ASN A 64 -16.65 -1.90 6.05
C ASN A 64 -17.20 -2.63 7.28
N PHE A 65 -16.48 -3.66 7.68
CA PHE A 65 -16.83 -4.45 8.86
C PHE A 65 -16.88 -3.61 10.13
N SER A 66 -17.63 -4.08 11.10
CA SER A 66 -17.56 -3.55 12.46
C SER A 66 -16.21 -3.88 13.10
N PRO A 67 -15.75 -3.16 14.13
CA PRO A 67 -14.52 -3.50 14.84
C PRO A 67 -14.47 -4.96 15.34
N ALA A 68 -15.59 -5.47 15.84
CA ALA A 68 -15.68 -6.84 16.32
C ALA A 68 -15.58 -7.87 15.17
N GLU A 69 -16.14 -7.57 14.03
CA GLU A 69 -16.03 -8.46 12.86
C GLU A 69 -14.62 -8.42 12.27
N LEU A 70 -13.95 -7.27 12.23
CA LEU A 70 -12.56 -7.15 11.82
C LEU A 70 -11.64 -7.99 12.70
N GLU A 71 -11.82 -7.91 14.03
CA GLU A 71 -11.04 -8.71 14.97
C GLU A 71 -11.27 -10.21 14.77
N LYS A 72 -12.50 -10.62 14.54
CA LYS A 72 -12.85 -12.02 14.28
C LYS A 72 -12.25 -12.54 12.97
N GLN A 73 -12.32 -11.76 11.90
CA GLN A 73 -11.93 -12.16 10.55
C GLN A 73 -10.43 -12.01 10.30
N ILE A 74 -9.83 -10.92 10.76
CA ILE A 74 -8.44 -10.56 10.50
C ILE A 74 -7.57 -10.81 11.73
N GLY A 75 -8.03 -10.37 12.90
CA GLY A 75 -7.31 -10.42 14.17
C GLY A 75 -7.19 -9.07 14.84
N SER A 76 -6.64 -9.08 16.05
CA SER A 76 -6.48 -7.91 16.93
C SER A 76 -5.51 -6.83 16.39
N GLY A 77 -4.70 -7.19 15.40
CA GLY A 77 -3.77 -6.25 14.75
C GLY A 77 -4.44 -5.23 13.82
N GLU A 78 -5.68 -5.47 13.40
CA GLU A 78 -6.35 -4.54 12.48
C GLU A 78 -6.85 -3.28 13.18
N ALA A 79 -6.68 -2.13 12.53
CA ALA A 79 -7.16 -0.83 13.01
C ALA A 79 -8.41 -0.41 12.23
N PRO A 80 -9.58 -0.30 12.89
CA PRO A 80 -10.85 -0.07 12.19
C PRO A 80 -11.02 1.36 11.67
N ARG A 81 -10.09 2.27 11.96
CA ARG A 81 -10.18 3.70 11.62
C ARG A 81 -8.81 4.35 11.47
N ALA A 82 -8.78 5.47 10.76
CA ALA A 82 -7.59 6.34 10.66
C ALA A 82 -7.34 7.13 11.96
N VAL A 83 -7.01 6.43 13.04
CA VAL A 83 -6.68 7.02 14.35
C VAL A 83 -5.21 7.50 14.41
N ALA A 84 -4.84 8.18 15.50
CA ALA A 84 -3.44 8.55 15.72
C ALA A 84 -2.58 7.29 15.88
N TRP A 85 -1.42 7.23 15.22
CA TRP A 85 -0.50 6.08 15.34
C TRP A 85 -0.16 5.76 16.79
N GLN A 86 0.04 6.79 17.60
CA GLN A 86 0.38 6.63 19.02
C GLN A 86 -0.74 6.03 19.87
N SER A 87 -1.99 6.05 19.40
CA SER A 87 -3.12 5.43 20.10
C SER A 87 -3.25 3.92 19.84
N LEU A 88 -2.51 3.38 18.88
CA LEU A 88 -2.47 1.96 18.58
C LEU A 88 -1.63 1.21 19.63
N ASN A 89 -2.06 0.00 19.98
CA ASN A 89 -1.24 -0.91 20.76
C ASN A 89 -0.07 -1.49 19.92
N ARG A 90 0.81 -2.25 20.53
CA ARG A 90 1.99 -2.81 19.87
C ARG A 90 1.61 -3.72 18.69
N GLU A 91 0.69 -4.63 18.89
CA GLU A 91 0.26 -5.58 17.85
C GLU A 91 -0.35 -4.87 16.64
N GLN A 92 -1.18 -3.86 16.89
CA GLN A 92 -1.74 -3.03 15.83
C GLN A 92 -0.65 -2.29 15.03
N LYS A 93 0.34 -1.71 15.72
CA LYS A 93 1.45 -1.03 15.06
C LYS A 93 2.25 -1.97 14.17
N GLU A 94 2.61 -3.14 14.68
CA GLU A 94 3.35 -4.17 13.94
C GLU A 94 2.56 -4.62 12.70
N PHE A 95 1.27 -4.90 12.84
CA PHE A 95 0.42 -5.33 11.74
C PHE A 95 0.25 -4.24 10.67
N GLN A 96 -0.03 -3.00 11.07
CA GLN A 96 -0.22 -1.88 10.13
C GLN A 96 1.09 -1.52 9.41
N ALA A 97 2.24 -1.53 10.12
CA ALA A 97 3.54 -1.34 9.50
C ALA A 97 3.79 -2.43 8.44
N ARG A 98 3.49 -3.68 8.77
CA ARG A 98 3.65 -4.81 7.85
C ARG A 98 2.77 -4.71 6.60
N LYS A 99 1.50 -4.28 6.74
CA LYS A 99 0.63 -4.00 5.59
C LYS A 99 1.26 -2.96 4.65
N MET A 100 1.82 -1.88 5.20
CA MET A 100 2.49 -0.84 4.41
C MET A 100 3.77 -1.34 3.72
N GLU A 101 4.55 -2.22 4.36
CA GLU A 101 5.72 -2.86 3.76
C GLU A 101 5.32 -3.65 2.52
N ILE A 102 4.24 -4.45 2.61
CA ILE A 102 3.74 -5.26 1.50
C ILE A 102 3.22 -4.36 0.38
N HIS A 103 2.42 -3.34 0.70
CA HIS A 103 1.93 -2.40 -0.30
C HIS A 103 3.08 -1.68 -1.03
N ALA A 104 4.10 -1.24 -0.29
CA ALA A 104 5.30 -0.64 -0.88
C ALA A 104 6.07 -1.62 -1.76
N ALA A 105 6.14 -2.89 -1.36
CA ALA A 105 6.76 -3.94 -2.16
C ALA A 105 6.00 -4.19 -3.48
N MET A 106 4.67 -4.14 -3.46
CA MET A 106 3.85 -4.23 -4.68
C MET A 106 4.17 -3.08 -5.66
N VAL A 107 4.24 -1.85 -5.15
CA VAL A 107 4.61 -0.67 -5.97
C VAL A 107 6.04 -0.81 -6.50
N HIS A 108 6.98 -1.26 -5.66
CA HIS A 108 8.37 -1.49 -6.05
C HIS A 108 8.48 -2.52 -7.18
N ARG A 109 7.77 -3.65 -7.06
CA ARG A 109 7.76 -4.67 -8.10
C ARG A 109 7.20 -4.11 -9.42
N MET A 110 6.09 -3.37 -9.36
CA MET A 110 5.52 -2.71 -10.54
C MET A 110 6.52 -1.76 -11.21
N ASP A 111 7.20 -0.93 -10.43
CA ASP A 111 8.21 0.01 -10.93
C ASP A 111 9.37 -0.72 -11.64
N ARG A 112 9.87 -1.82 -11.06
CA ARG A 112 10.88 -2.67 -11.70
C ARG A 112 10.43 -3.24 -13.04
N GLU A 113 9.17 -3.69 -13.12
CA GLU A 113 8.64 -4.24 -14.38
C GLU A 113 8.43 -3.15 -15.44
N ILE A 114 8.05 -1.94 -15.05
CA ILE A 114 8.06 -0.77 -15.94
C ILE A 114 9.49 -0.48 -16.42
N GLY A 115 10.47 -0.54 -15.54
CA GLY A 115 11.88 -0.38 -15.89
C GLY A 115 12.33 -1.34 -16.98
N ARG A 116 11.93 -2.60 -16.93
CA ARG A 116 12.24 -3.60 -17.98
C ARG A 116 11.69 -3.20 -19.36
N VAL A 117 10.49 -2.62 -19.39
CA VAL A 117 9.91 -2.12 -20.66
C VAL A 117 10.70 -0.92 -21.17
N VAL A 118 11.08 0.00 -20.30
CA VAL A 118 11.94 1.15 -20.64
C VAL A 118 13.29 0.69 -21.17
N ASP A 119 13.91 -0.29 -20.55
CA ASP A 119 15.19 -0.86 -21.00
C ASP A 119 15.06 -1.53 -22.37
N GLN A 120 13.94 -2.21 -22.63
CA GLN A 120 13.66 -2.77 -23.95
C GLN A 120 13.52 -1.68 -25.02
N LEU A 121 12.83 -0.57 -24.73
CA LEU A 121 12.72 0.57 -25.65
C LEU A 121 14.10 1.16 -25.97
N LYS A 122 14.98 1.28 -24.96
CA LYS A 122 16.37 1.73 -25.16
C LYS A 122 17.16 0.75 -26.03
N ALA A 123 17.04 -0.55 -25.79
CA ALA A 123 17.71 -1.58 -26.58
C ALA A 123 17.28 -1.62 -28.04
N MET A 124 16.06 -1.16 -28.32
CA MET A 124 15.51 -1.03 -29.67
C MET A 124 15.80 0.32 -30.33
N ASP A 125 16.54 1.22 -29.69
CA ASP A 125 16.78 2.62 -30.13
C ASP A 125 15.46 3.40 -30.37
N ALA A 126 14.41 3.05 -29.60
CA ALA A 126 13.07 3.63 -29.75
C ALA A 126 12.70 4.59 -28.60
N PHE A 127 13.49 4.65 -27.54
CA PHE A 127 13.14 5.39 -26.33
C PHE A 127 12.94 6.89 -26.58
N GLU A 128 13.86 7.54 -27.30
CA GLU A 128 13.80 8.98 -27.58
C GLU A 128 12.63 9.36 -28.52
N ASN A 129 12.05 8.40 -29.24
CA ASN A 129 10.88 8.60 -30.08
C ASN A 129 9.61 7.97 -29.51
N THR A 130 9.55 7.78 -28.18
CA THR A 130 8.41 7.19 -27.48
C THR A 130 7.84 8.16 -26.44
N VAL A 131 6.53 8.39 -26.50
CA VAL A 131 5.81 9.10 -25.44
C VAL A 131 5.41 8.08 -24.38
N ILE A 132 5.85 8.29 -23.14
CA ILE A 132 5.49 7.47 -21.99
C ILE A 132 4.54 8.28 -21.10
N MET A 133 3.36 7.72 -20.83
CA MET A 133 2.37 8.30 -19.95
C MET A 133 2.14 7.36 -18.76
N PHE A 134 2.29 7.88 -17.53
CA PHE A 134 1.98 7.15 -16.30
C PHE A 134 0.80 7.82 -15.61
N VAL A 135 -0.23 7.06 -15.30
CA VAL A 135 -1.44 7.55 -14.65
C VAL A 135 -1.89 6.54 -13.57
N SER A 136 -2.48 7.05 -12.51
CA SER A 136 -3.28 6.27 -11.56
C SER A 136 -4.75 6.56 -11.84
N ASP A 137 -5.58 5.53 -11.90
CA ASP A 137 -7.01 5.66 -12.17
C ASP A 137 -7.78 6.26 -10.99
N ASN A 138 -7.27 6.03 -9.76
CA ASN A 138 -7.83 6.59 -8.52
C ASN A 138 -6.75 6.67 -7.43
N GLY A 139 -7.12 7.25 -6.29
CA GLY A 139 -6.29 7.25 -5.08
C GLY A 139 -6.51 6.01 -4.22
N ALA A 140 -5.84 5.97 -3.06
CA ALA A 140 -6.03 4.92 -2.08
C ALA A 140 -7.47 4.91 -1.53
N SER A 141 -8.00 3.71 -1.29
CA SER A 141 -9.32 3.50 -0.69
C SER A 141 -9.21 3.28 0.82
N ALA A 142 -10.26 3.66 1.55
CA ALA A 142 -10.42 3.34 2.97
C ALA A 142 -11.20 2.03 3.19
N GLU A 143 -11.34 1.22 2.17
CA GLU A 143 -12.06 -0.05 2.23
C GLU A 143 -11.27 -1.10 3.01
N GLN A 144 -12.01 -1.86 3.81
CA GLN A 144 -11.51 -3.04 4.52
C GLN A 144 -12.34 -4.22 4.04
N ILE A 145 -11.82 -4.98 3.07
CA ILE A 145 -12.52 -6.05 2.39
C ILE A 145 -11.83 -7.37 2.68
N ILE A 146 -12.61 -8.37 3.03
CA ILE A 146 -12.20 -9.76 3.13
C ILE A 146 -13.05 -10.56 2.17
N ARG A 147 -12.43 -11.32 1.28
CA ARG A 147 -13.18 -12.14 0.32
C ARG A 147 -13.76 -13.41 0.93
N GLY A 148 -13.31 -13.83 2.10
CA GLY A 148 -13.91 -14.90 2.87
C GLY A 148 -13.33 -16.30 2.61
N ASP A 149 -12.89 -16.61 1.42
CA ASP A 149 -12.32 -17.92 1.07
C ASP A 149 -10.82 -17.83 0.84
N GLY A 150 -10.08 -18.76 1.38
CA GLY A 150 -8.63 -18.86 1.22
C GLY A 150 -7.80 -17.99 2.17
N HIS A 151 -8.43 -17.19 3.04
CA HIS A 151 -7.70 -16.43 4.04
C HIS A 151 -7.24 -17.31 5.20
N ASP A 152 -5.94 -17.40 5.40
CA ASP A 152 -5.31 -18.03 6.56
C ASP A 152 -4.52 -17.00 7.36
N LYS A 153 -5.10 -16.53 8.47
CA LYS A 153 -4.46 -15.57 9.38
C LYS A 153 -3.25 -16.13 10.15
N SER A 154 -3.00 -17.43 10.07
CA SER A 154 -1.81 -18.07 10.65
C SER A 154 -0.64 -18.15 9.68
N ALA A 155 -0.87 -17.93 8.39
CA ALA A 155 0.17 -17.95 7.38
C ALA A 155 1.13 -16.74 7.52
N PRO A 156 2.34 -16.81 6.94
CA PRO A 156 3.30 -15.71 6.99
C PRO A 156 2.73 -14.42 6.39
N LEU A 157 2.86 -13.31 7.09
CA LEU A 157 2.39 -12.01 6.63
C LEU A 157 3.06 -11.64 5.30
N GLY A 158 2.24 -11.32 4.30
CA GLY A 158 2.67 -11.00 2.95
C GLY A 158 2.64 -12.16 1.97
N SER A 159 2.29 -13.38 2.44
CA SER A 159 1.96 -14.49 1.55
C SER A 159 0.56 -14.33 0.96
N GLU A 160 0.30 -15.05 -0.14
CA GLU A 160 -1.01 -15.08 -0.78
C GLU A 160 -2.13 -15.48 0.19
N GLU A 161 -1.88 -16.49 1.02
CA GLU A 161 -2.86 -17.06 1.93
C GLU A 161 -3.27 -16.08 3.04
N THR A 162 -2.36 -15.19 3.47
CA THR A 162 -2.65 -14.24 4.56
C THR A 162 -3.40 -13.01 4.07
N PHE A 163 -2.97 -12.42 2.96
CA PHE A 163 -3.48 -11.14 2.48
C PHE A 163 -4.32 -11.23 1.21
N LEU A 164 -4.58 -12.45 0.73
CA LEU A 164 -5.39 -12.67 -0.47
C LEU A 164 -6.75 -11.96 -0.41
N CYS A 165 -7.29 -11.79 0.79
CA CYS A 165 -8.62 -11.22 1.00
C CYS A 165 -8.60 -9.84 1.67
N LEU A 166 -7.44 -9.30 2.03
CA LEU A 166 -7.31 -7.99 2.68
C LEU A 166 -7.13 -6.88 1.67
N GLY A 167 -7.85 -5.78 1.88
CA GLY A 167 -7.60 -4.52 1.19
C GLY A 167 -6.51 -3.69 1.87
N PRO A 168 -6.00 -2.68 1.18
CA PRO A 168 -5.05 -1.72 1.72
C PRO A 168 -5.64 -0.85 2.84
#